data_347b6b921fc7a682e61f41be90306c1b
#
_entry.id   347b6b921fc7a682e61f41be90306c1b
#
_cell.length_a   1.000
_cell.length_b   1.000
_cell.length_c   1.000
_cell.angle_alpha   90.00
_cell.angle_beta   90.00
_cell.angle_gamma   90.00
#
_symmetry.space_group_name_H-M   'P 1'
#
loop_
_entity.id
_entity.type
_entity.pdbx_description
1 polymer ?
#
loop_
_entity_poly.entity_id
_entity_poly.type
_entity_poly.pdbx_seq_one_letter_code
_entity_poly.pdbx_strand_id
1 'polypeptide(L)'
;MSQVVIKQQAGPLPIKQSFMWPSSESIIVAVSGSAWTQKPNTLLTLQVLVDDKVLGTIQQLAGAASTHLALPTGFFAINRQISQAVLTLAAGNDTTVTDLNDQFTVALIF
;
A
#
# COMPACT_ATOMS: atom_id res chain seq x y z
N MET A 1 13.52 -13.44 12.23
CA MET A 1 12.69 -12.61 11.35
C MET A 1 12.72 -11.17 11.84
N SER A 2 13.01 -10.25 10.96
CA SER A 2 13.11 -8.83 11.28
C SER A 2 12.00 -8.06 10.55
N GLN A 3 11.62 -6.93 11.12
CA GLN A 3 10.61 -6.05 10.54
C GLN A 3 11.10 -4.61 10.65
N VAL A 4 11.03 -3.87 9.54
CA VAL A 4 11.41 -2.46 9.49
C VAL A 4 10.28 -1.69 8.82
N VAL A 5 9.74 -0.69 9.52
CA VAL A 5 8.77 0.24 8.94
C VAL A 5 9.53 1.24 8.08
N ILE A 6 9.26 1.27 6.78
CA ILE A 6 9.94 2.18 5.86
C ILE A 6 9.12 3.43 5.56
N LYS A 7 7.79 3.38 5.79
CA LYS A 7 6.92 4.54 5.58
C LYS A 7 5.71 4.48 6.50
N GLN A 8 5.40 5.61 7.10
CA GLN A 8 4.18 5.81 7.87
C GLN A 8 3.73 7.23 7.59
N GLN A 9 2.66 7.39 6.84
CA GLN A 9 2.26 8.70 6.32
C GLN A 9 0.76 8.77 6.13
N ALA A 10 0.20 9.95 6.40
CA ALA A 10 -1.18 10.28 6.04
C ALA A 10 -1.30 10.45 4.53
N GLY A 11 -2.49 10.12 4.01
CA GLY A 11 -2.82 10.40 2.61
C GLY A 11 -2.80 11.89 2.30
N PRO A 12 -3.17 12.28 1.08
CA PRO A 12 -3.74 11.41 0.05
C PRO A 12 -2.69 10.59 -0.70
N LEU A 13 -3.15 9.59 -1.43
CA LEU A 13 -2.33 8.86 -2.40
C LEU A 13 -2.07 9.73 -3.63
N PRO A 14 -0.99 9.51 -4.40
CA PRO A 14 0.00 8.46 -4.20
C PRO A 14 1.04 8.80 -3.12
N ILE A 15 1.65 7.75 -2.57
CA ILE A 15 2.74 7.87 -1.62
C ILE A 15 3.93 7.10 -2.19
N LYS A 16 5.12 7.70 -2.15
CA LYS A 16 6.34 7.08 -2.64
C LYS A 16 7.40 7.06 -1.56
N GLN A 17 8.16 5.98 -1.51
CA GLN A 17 9.26 5.82 -0.57
C GLN A 17 10.37 4.99 -1.18
N SER A 18 11.57 5.58 -1.24
CA SER A 18 12.78 4.85 -1.59
C SER A 18 13.22 3.97 -0.43
N PHE A 19 13.74 2.80 -0.72
CA PHE A 19 14.30 1.94 0.31
C PHE A 19 15.48 1.16 -0.23
N MET A 20 16.37 0.76 0.71
CA MET A 20 17.48 -0.13 0.43
C MET A 20 17.03 -1.56 0.65
N TRP A 21 17.42 -2.46 -0.24
CA TRP A 21 17.11 -3.88 -0.08
C TRP A 21 17.84 -4.43 1.15
N PRO A 22 17.12 -5.13 2.06
CA PRO A 22 17.78 -5.88 3.12
C PRO A 22 18.70 -6.96 2.55
N SER A 23 19.58 -7.50 3.38
CA SER A 23 20.53 -8.54 2.95
C SER A 23 19.91 -9.91 2.70
N SER A 24 18.60 -10.07 2.91
CA SER A 24 17.88 -11.31 2.64
C SER A 24 17.63 -11.50 1.15
N GLU A 25 17.57 -12.75 0.67
CA GLU A 25 17.28 -13.06 -0.73
C GLU A 25 15.87 -12.71 -1.13
N SER A 26 14.93 -12.84 -0.20
CA SER A 26 13.54 -12.45 -0.41
C SER A 26 13.05 -11.65 0.78
N ILE A 27 12.08 -10.79 0.52
CA ILE A 27 11.42 -9.99 1.55
C ILE A 27 9.92 -10.06 1.35
N ILE A 28 9.19 -9.74 2.41
CA ILE A 28 7.75 -9.53 2.36
C ILE A 28 7.52 -8.04 2.59
N VAL A 29 6.75 -7.45 1.68
CA VAL A 29 6.27 -6.07 1.83
C VAL A 29 4.89 -6.15 2.47
N ALA A 30 4.74 -5.59 3.66
CA ALA A 30 3.47 -5.53 4.38
C ALA A 30 2.91 -4.12 4.27
N VAL A 31 1.68 -4.01 3.81
CA VAL A 31 1.03 -2.71 3.55
C VAL A 31 -0.31 -2.66 4.25
N SER A 32 -0.56 -1.58 4.98
CA SER A 32 -1.88 -1.29 5.56
C SER A 32 -2.27 0.15 5.26
N GLY A 33 -3.57 0.39 5.24
CA GLY A 33 -4.09 1.73 4.98
C GLY A 33 -5.60 1.77 5.07
N SER A 34 -6.15 2.91 4.73
CA SER A 34 -7.59 3.13 4.67
C SER A 34 -7.95 3.98 3.47
N ALA A 35 -9.23 3.95 3.11
CA ALA A 35 -9.75 4.74 1.99
C ALA A 35 -11.27 4.85 2.11
N TRP A 36 -11.87 5.63 1.23
CA TRP A 36 -13.31 5.81 1.17
C TRP A 36 -13.76 6.02 -0.27
N THR A 37 -15.05 6.05 -0.50
CA THR A 37 -15.63 6.27 -1.82
C THR A 37 -16.81 7.22 -1.74
N GLN A 38 -17.08 7.93 -2.83
CA GLN A 38 -18.28 8.76 -2.97
C GLN A 38 -19.49 7.95 -3.43
N LYS A 39 -19.26 6.75 -3.99
CA LYS A 39 -20.31 5.88 -4.50
C LYS A 39 -20.44 4.65 -3.63
N PRO A 40 -21.66 4.34 -3.09
CA PRO A 40 -21.84 3.11 -2.33
C PRO A 40 -21.69 1.87 -3.21
N ASN A 41 -21.45 0.73 -2.57
CA ASN A 41 -21.31 -0.58 -3.21
C ASN A 41 -20.18 -0.61 -4.26
N THR A 42 -19.05 -0.01 -3.92
CA THR A 42 -17.88 0.11 -4.81
C THR A 42 -16.67 -0.52 -4.14
N LEU A 43 -15.78 -1.12 -4.92
CA LEU A 43 -14.52 -1.63 -4.39
C LEU A 43 -13.53 -0.49 -4.17
N LEU A 44 -12.99 -0.42 -2.95
CA LEU A 44 -11.80 0.36 -2.67
C LEU A 44 -10.60 -0.47 -3.09
N THR A 45 -9.69 0.10 -3.87
CA THR A 45 -8.54 -0.62 -4.41
C THR A 45 -7.27 0.18 -4.18
N LEU A 46 -6.30 -0.44 -3.51
CA LEU A 46 -4.97 0.10 -3.29
C LEU A 46 -3.99 -0.73 -4.10
N GLN A 47 -3.20 -0.08 -4.94
CA GLN A 47 -2.11 -0.71 -5.68
C GLN A 47 -0.80 -0.50 -4.96
N VAL A 48 0.01 -1.56 -4.91
CA VAL A 48 1.37 -1.53 -4.39
C VAL A 48 2.32 -1.78 -5.56
N LEU A 49 3.21 -0.83 -5.83
CA LEU A 49 4.15 -0.91 -6.93
C LEU A 49 5.58 -0.84 -6.39
N VAL A 50 6.48 -1.56 -7.03
CA VAL A 50 7.92 -1.46 -6.79
C VAL A 50 8.59 -1.15 -8.14
N ASP A 51 9.30 -0.03 -8.21
CA ASP A 51 9.91 0.48 -9.44
C ASP A 51 8.91 0.53 -10.60
N ASP A 52 7.72 1.07 -10.33
CA ASP A 52 6.62 1.25 -11.27
C ASP A 52 5.99 -0.04 -11.78
N LYS A 53 6.35 -1.20 -11.22
CA LYS A 53 5.71 -2.48 -11.53
C LYS A 53 4.73 -2.85 -10.42
N VAL A 54 3.52 -3.22 -10.80
CA VAL A 54 2.50 -3.64 -9.83
C VAL A 54 2.94 -4.92 -9.14
N LEU A 55 3.16 -4.83 -7.82
CA LEU A 55 3.46 -5.98 -6.98
C LEU A 55 2.18 -6.69 -6.57
N GLY A 56 1.13 -5.94 -6.28
CA GLY A 56 -0.16 -6.50 -5.94
C GLY A 56 -1.19 -5.42 -5.65
N THR A 57 -2.40 -5.85 -5.33
CA THR A 57 -3.52 -4.98 -4.98
C THR A 57 -4.19 -5.45 -3.70
N ILE A 58 -4.76 -4.49 -2.97
CA ILE A 58 -5.56 -4.73 -1.77
C ILE A 58 -6.92 -4.15 -2.06
N GLN A 59 -7.98 -4.92 -1.77
CA GLN A 59 -9.35 -4.50 -2.06
C GLN A 59 -10.25 -4.66 -0.85
N GLN A 60 -11.23 -3.76 -0.74
CA GLN A 60 -12.26 -3.81 0.28
C GLN A 60 -13.56 -3.27 -0.32
N LEU A 61 -14.64 -4.02 -0.19
CA LEU A 61 -15.95 -3.52 -0.62
C LEU A 61 -16.43 -2.43 0.35
N ALA A 62 -16.80 -1.29 -0.19
CA ALA A 62 -17.39 -0.18 0.55
C ALA A 62 -18.89 -0.16 0.26
N GLY A 63 -19.69 -0.60 1.23
CA GLY A 63 -21.14 -0.60 1.11
C GLY A 63 -21.77 0.77 1.28
N ALA A 64 -21.12 1.67 2.00
CA ALA A 64 -21.60 3.03 2.27
C ALA A 64 -20.66 4.07 1.69
N ALA A 65 -21.22 5.17 1.21
CA ALA A 65 -20.43 6.30 0.74
C ALA A 65 -19.87 7.11 1.92
N SER A 66 -18.77 7.80 1.69
CA SER A 66 -18.18 8.79 2.59
C SER A 66 -17.77 8.22 3.96
N THR A 67 -17.51 6.91 4.03
CA THR A 67 -17.06 6.23 5.23
C THR A 67 -15.66 5.71 5.01
N HIS A 68 -14.71 6.14 5.85
CA HIS A 68 -13.35 5.63 5.81
C HIS A 68 -13.33 4.19 6.33
N LEU A 69 -12.77 3.28 5.54
CA LEU A 69 -12.66 1.87 5.90
C LEU A 69 -11.20 1.45 5.93
N ALA A 70 -10.84 0.69 6.96
CA ALA A 70 -9.53 0.04 6.99
C ALA A 70 -9.49 -1.03 5.89
N LEU A 71 -8.43 -0.99 5.09
CA LEU A 71 -8.18 -2.02 4.10
C LEU A 71 -7.55 -3.24 4.77
N PRO A 72 -7.78 -4.46 4.25
CA PRO A 72 -7.04 -5.63 4.74
C PRO A 72 -5.54 -5.38 4.58
N THR A 73 -4.75 -5.81 5.56
CA THR A 73 -3.30 -5.75 5.44
C THR A 73 -2.84 -6.71 4.33
N GLY A 74 -2.11 -6.19 3.37
CA GLY A 74 -1.55 -6.99 2.29
C GLY A 74 -0.12 -7.40 2.57
N PHE A 75 0.24 -8.64 2.20
CA PHE A 75 1.58 -9.18 2.33
C PHE A 75 2.02 -9.66 0.96
N PHE A 76 3.13 -9.11 0.45
CA PHE A 76 3.59 -9.41 -0.91
C PHE A 76 5.05 -9.84 -0.86
N ALA A 77 5.34 -11.05 -1.35
CA ALA A 77 6.71 -11.55 -1.43
C ALA A 77 7.39 -11.02 -2.68
N ILE A 78 8.63 -10.60 -2.52
CA ILE A 78 9.43 -10.11 -3.65
C ILE A 78 10.89 -10.51 -3.43
N ASN A 79 11.56 -10.92 -4.50
CA ASN A 79 12.98 -11.25 -4.47
C ASN A 79 13.81 -9.97 -4.43
N ARG A 80 14.91 -10.02 -3.66
CA ARG A 80 15.83 -8.90 -3.56
C ARG A 80 16.41 -8.53 -4.93
N GLN A 81 16.46 -7.23 -5.18
CA GLN A 81 17.13 -6.66 -6.35
C GLN A 81 18.49 -6.10 -5.93
N ILE A 82 19.31 -5.74 -6.90
CA ILE A 82 20.69 -5.31 -6.63
C ILE A 82 20.75 -3.86 -6.14
N SER A 83 19.85 -3.02 -6.64
CA SER A 83 19.88 -1.58 -6.38
C SER A 83 18.76 -1.15 -5.44
N GLN A 84 18.82 0.10 -5.04
CA GLN A 84 17.76 0.77 -4.31
C GLN A 84 16.45 0.73 -5.11
N ALA A 85 15.33 0.58 -4.44
CA ALA A 85 14.02 0.53 -5.06
C ALA A 85 13.14 1.68 -4.57
N VAL A 86 12.09 2.00 -5.34
CA VAL A 86 11.06 2.95 -4.98
C VAL A 86 9.74 2.20 -4.86
N LEU A 87 9.15 2.24 -3.67
CA LEU A 87 7.81 1.70 -3.44
C LEU A 87 6.79 2.82 -3.63
N THR A 88 5.70 2.50 -4.33
CA THR A 88 4.60 3.42 -4.55
C THR A 88 3.29 2.79 -4.09
N LEU A 89 2.51 3.54 -3.33
CA LEU A 89 1.12 3.24 -3.03
C LEU A 89 0.24 4.16 -3.87
N ALA A 90 -0.71 3.61 -4.59
CA ALA A 90 -1.59 4.39 -5.46
C ALA A 90 -3.01 3.85 -5.39
N ALA A 91 -3.98 4.71 -5.68
CA ALA A 91 -5.36 4.26 -5.86
C ALA A 91 -5.44 3.37 -7.12
N GLY A 92 -6.07 2.21 -6.98
CA GLY A 92 -6.16 1.25 -8.08
C GLY A 92 -7.32 1.50 -9.02
N ASN A 93 -8.24 2.40 -8.66
CA ASN A 93 -9.35 2.82 -9.50
C ASN A 93 -9.73 4.28 -9.20
N ASP A 94 -10.60 4.85 -10.01
CA ASP A 94 -11.00 6.25 -9.91
C ASP A 94 -12.04 6.52 -8.83
N THR A 95 -12.62 5.48 -8.23
CA THR A 95 -13.61 5.60 -7.16
C THR A 95 -13.00 5.52 -5.77
N THR A 96 -11.74 5.13 -5.65
CA THR A 96 -11.01 5.08 -4.37
C THR A 96 -10.49 6.46 -4.03
N VAL A 97 -10.95 7.01 -2.92
CA VAL A 97 -10.58 8.35 -2.45
C VAL A 97 -9.80 8.22 -1.15
N THR A 98 -8.76 9.03 -1.00
CA THR A 98 -7.96 9.13 0.22
C THR A 98 -7.69 10.57 0.56
N ASP A 99 -7.51 10.86 1.85
CA ASP A 99 -7.21 12.20 2.33
C ASP A 99 -6.33 12.13 3.60
N LEU A 100 -6.19 13.26 4.28
CA LEU A 100 -5.34 13.36 5.48
C LEU A 100 -5.81 12.49 6.64
N ASN A 101 -7.04 12.01 6.63
CA ASN A 101 -7.58 11.12 7.67
C ASN A 101 -7.23 9.65 7.40
N ASP A 102 -6.67 9.35 6.25
CA ASP A 102 -6.24 7.99 5.90
C ASP A 102 -4.76 7.85 6.22
N GLN A 103 -4.39 6.78 6.94
CA GLN A 103 -3.01 6.51 7.32
C GLN A 103 -2.52 5.27 6.60
N PHE A 104 -1.28 5.34 6.12
CA PHE A 104 -0.66 4.24 5.38
C PHE A 104 0.65 3.85 6.05
N THR A 105 0.86 2.55 6.18
CA THR A 105 2.08 1.99 6.77
C THR A 105 2.63 0.93 5.85
N VAL A 106 3.93 1.00 5.59
CA VAL A 106 4.66 -0.01 4.81
C VAL A 106 5.81 -0.52 5.65
N ALA A 107 5.91 -1.82 5.76
CA ALA A 107 6.99 -2.49 6.46
C ALA A 107 7.63 -3.55 5.58
N LEU A 108 8.92 -3.76 5.76
CA LEU A 108 9.65 -4.88 5.16
C LEU A 108 9.86 -5.94 6.24
N ILE A 109 9.58 -7.19 5.89
CA ILE A 109 9.76 -8.35 6.76
C ILE A 109 10.79 -9.28 6.11
N PHE A 110 11.83 -9.63 6.86
CA PHE A 110 12.93 -10.45 6.34
C PHE A 110 13.68 -11.20 7.44
#